data_eaf4214644421636cb8a63e5add29b71
#
_entry.id   eaf4214644421636cb8a63e5add29b71
#
_cell.length_a   1.000
_cell.length_b   1.000
_cell.length_c   1.000
_cell.angle_alpha   90.00
_cell.angle_beta   90.00
_cell.angle_gamma   90.00
#
_symmetry.space_group_name_H-M   'P 1'
#
loop_
_entity.id
_entity.type
_entity.pdbx_description
1 polymer ?
#
loop_
_entity_poly.entity_id
_entity_poly.type
_entity_poly.pdbx_seq_one_letter_code
_entity_poly.pdbx_strand_id
1 'polypeptide(L)'
;MQKLKTERQTDVSIIVLTYCQENYVSQAIDSILMQETNLKYEILAGDDASTDGTPDILKSYAKENPEVLQLILREKIVGDSYNFFDLLRRSKGKYIAVLEGDDFWLDSHKLQKQF
;
A
#
# COMPACT_ATOMS: atom_id res chain seq x y z
N MET A 1 26.49 -6.73 20.85
CA MET A 1 25.77 -6.53 20.54
C MET A 1 25.11 -6.54 20.12
N GLN A 2 24.63 -6.65 20.09
CA GLN A 2 23.86 -6.60 19.79
C GLN A 2 22.86 -6.44 19.37
N LYS A 3 22.57 -6.42 19.13
CA LYS A 3 21.57 -6.22 18.74
C LYS A 3 20.85 -6.64 18.33
N LEU A 4 20.53 -6.88 18.30
CA LEU A 4 19.78 -7.12 17.93
C LEU A 4 18.69 -7.19 17.61
N LYS A 5 18.43 -7.13 17.48
CA LYS A 5 17.43 -7.20 17.18
C LYS A 5 16.45 -7.47 16.79
N THR A 6 16.51 -7.59 16.61
CA THR A 6 15.28 -8.32 16.75
C THR A 6 14.15 -7.82 15.89
N GLU A 7 14.33 -6.70 15.29
CA GLU A 7 13.31 -6.16 14.40
C GLU A 7 13.25 -7.00 13.15
N ARG A 8 12.07 -7.55 12.85
CA ARG A 8 11.88 -8.37 11.67
C ARG A 8 11.82 -7.49 10.44
N GLN A 9 12.52 -7.88 9.40
CA GLN A 9 12.51 -7.14 8.14
C GLN A 9 11.17 -7.32 7.42
N THR A 10 10.83 -6.34 6.59
CA THR A 10 9.61 -6.39 5.80
C THR A 10 9.73 -7.44 4.70
N ASP A 11 8.75 -8.31 4.60
CA ASP A 11 8.74 -9.37 3.59
C ASP A 11 8.16 -8.87 2.27
N VAL A 12 7.04 -8.16 2.32
CA VAL A 12 6.32 -7.74 1.12
C VAL A 12 5.98 -6.26 1.21
N SER A 13 6.26 -5.53 0.13
CA SER A 13 5.78 -4.15 -0.03
C SER A 13 4.64 -4.17 -1.02
N ILE A 14 3.47 -3.68 -0.59
CA ILE A 14 2.28 -3.64 -1.43
C ILE A 14 2.11 -2.21 -1.93
N ILE A 15 2.31 -2.03 -3.22
CA ILE A 15 2.21 -0.72 -3.86
C ILE A 15 0.79 -0.53 -4.35
N VAL A 16 0.13 0.53 -3.88
CA VAL A 16 -1.23 0.87 -4.28
C VAL A 16 -1.19 2.18 -5.05
N LEU A 17 -1.66 2.15 -6.28
CA LEU A 17 -1.69 3.32 -7.16
C LEU A 17 -3.12 3.80 -7.25
N THR A 18 -3.36 5.08 -6.95
CA THR A 18 -4.71 5.63 -6.99
C THR A 18 -4.79 6.92 -7.81
N TYR A 19 -5.93 7.08 -8.49
CA TYR A 19 -6.31 8.33 -9.13
C TYR A 19 -7.82 8.36 -9.29
N CYS A 20 -8.49 9.25 -8.55
CA CYS A 20 -9.95 9.47 -8.63
C CYS A 20 -10.75 8.16 -8.52
N GLN A 21 -10.52 7.42 -7.43
CA GLN A 21 -11.13 6.13 -7.21
C GLN A 21 -11.88 6.08 -5.88
N GLU A 22 -12.56 7.18 -5.52
CA GLU A 22 -13.20 7.29 -4.21
C GLU A 22 -14.24 6.19 -3.96
N ASN A 23 -14.86 5.65 -5.00
CA ASN A 23 -15.87 4.61 -4.84
C ASN A 23 -15.27 3.21 -4.66
N TYR A 24 -13.96 3.05 -4.86
CA TYR A 24 -13.32 1.74 -4.90
C TYR A 24 -12.15 1.59 -3.95
N VAL A 25 -11.51 2.70 -3.56
CA VAL A 25 -10.24 2.65 -2.83
C VAL A 25 -10.39 1.98 -1.47
N SER A 26 -11.53 2.16 -0.79
CA SER A 26 -11.76 1.52 0.52
C SER A 26 -11.74 0.00 0.37
N GLN A 27 -12.40 -0.52 -0.66
CA GLN A 27 -12.42 -1.96 -0.88
C GLN A 27 -11.02 -2.48 -1.17
N ALA A 28 -10.23 -1.72 -1.93
CA ALA A 28 -8.85 -2.11 -2.24
C ALA A 28 -8.02 -2.21 -0.97
N ILE A 29 -8.03 -1.16 -0.14
CA ILE A 29 -7.24 -1.15 1.09
C ILE A 29 -7.74 -2.20 2.08
N ASP A 30 -9.05 -2.33 2.24
CA ASP A 30 -9.61 -3.33 3.14
C ASP A 30 -9.18 -4.74 2.75
N SER A 31 -9.12 -5.04 1.44
CA SER A 31 -8.73 -6.36 0.98
C SER A 31 -7.29 -6.69 1.35
N ILE A 32 -6.43 -5.68 1.49
CA ILE A 32 -5.06 -5.88 1.96
C ILE A 32 -5.04 -6.08 3.47
N LEU A 33 -5.74 -5.21 4.20
CA LEU A 33 -5.73 -5.25 5.66
C LEU A 33 -6.39 -6.51 6.21
N MET A 34 -7.22 -7.17 5.42
CA MET A 34 -7.88 -8.41 5.82
C MET A 34 -7.04 -9.66 5.54
N GLN A 35 -5.83 -9.51 5.01
CA GLN A 35 -4.98 -10.66 4.71
C GLN A 35 -4.55 -11.39 5.98
N GLU A 36 -4.71 -12.71 5.96
CA GLU A 36 -4.28 -13.58 7.05
C GLU A 36 -2.94 -14.18 6.67
N THR A 37 -1.88 -13.70 7.32
CA THR A 37 -0.53 -14.05 6.90
C THR A 37 0.45 -13.88 8.05
N ASN A 38 1.50 -14.70 8.05
CA ASN A 38 2.64 -14.53 8.95
C ASN A 38 3.69 -13.60 8.37
N LEU A 39 3.53 -13.18 7.12
CA LEU A 39 4.48 -12.29 6.48
C LEU A 39 4.33 -10.89 7.04
N LYS A 40 5.45 -10.20 7.20
CA LYS A 40 5.44 -8.80 7.59
C LYS A 40 5.33 -7.96 6.31
N TYR A 41 4.29 -7.16 6.21
CA TYR A 41 4.09 -6.35 5.00
C TYR A 41 3.92 -4.89 5.33
N GLU A 42 4.16 -4.05 4.34
CA GLU A 42 3.88 -2.63 4.38
C GLU A 42 3.04 -2.27 3.16
N ILE A 43 2.28 -1.19 3.27
CA ILE A 43 1.50 -0.65 2.16
C ILE A 43 2.07 0.72 1.83
N LEU A 44 2.39 0.94 0.55
CA LEU A 44 2.80 2.25 0.07
C LEU A 44 1.74 2.70 -0.93
N ALA A 45 0.93 3.66 -0.54
CA ALA A 45 -0.12 4.18 -1.38
C ALA A 45 0.30 5.53 -1.96
N GLY A 46 0.30 5.62 -3.28
CA GLY A 46 0.61 6.86 -3.98
C GLY A 46 -0.61 7.36 -4.71
N ASP A 47 -1.11 8.52 -4.31
CA ASP A 47 -2.26 9.14 -4.96
C ASP A 47 -1.79 10.22 -5.92
N ASP A 48 -2.19 10.10 -7.18
CA ASP A 48 -1.70 10.94 -8.26
C ASP A 48 -2.56 12.20 -8.44
N ALA A 49 -2.64 12.99 -7.35
CA ALA A 49 -3.33 14.29 -7.34
C ALA A 49 -4.82 14.14 -7.68
N SER A 50 -5.49 13.21 -7.03
CA SER A 50 -6.94 13.02 -7.21
C SER A 50 -7.72 14.28 -6.85
N THR A 51 -8.76 14.53 -7.63
CA THR A 51 -9.64 15.70 -7.42
C THR A 51 -10.94 15.34 -6.71
N ASP A 52 -11.14 14.07 -6.41
CA ASP A 52 -12.33 13.58 -5.69
C ASP A 52 -11.99 13.29 -4.23
N GLY A 53 -12.78 12.46 -3.56
CA GLY A 53 -12.59 12.13 -2.14
C GLY A 53 -11.51 11.08 -1.86
N THR A 54 -10.80 10.59 -2.87
CA THR A 54 -9.78 9.56 -2.70
C THR A 54 -8.71 9.94 -1.66
N PRO A 55 -8.12 11.16 -1.70
CA PRO A 55 -7.09 11.51 -0.71
C PRO A 55 -7.58 11.46 0.73
N ASP A 56 -8.81 11.92 0.98
CA ASP A 56 -9.35 11.95 2.34
C ASP A 56 -9.58 10.53 2.87
N ILE A 57 -10.04 9.64 2.01
CA ILE A 57 -10.23 8.25 2.39
C ILE A 57 -8.89 7.62 2.74
N LEU A 58 -7.87 7.84 1.91
CA LEU A 58 -6.53 7.31 2.17
C LEU A 58 -5.92 7.87 3.45
N LYS A 59 -6.16 9.17 3.73
CA LYS A 59 -5.68 9.77 4.97
C LYS A 59 -6.28 9.09 6.20
N SER A 60 -7.56 8.73 6.14
CA SER A 60 -8.20 8.01 7.23
C SER A 60 -7.54 6.65 7.47
N TYR A 61 -7.27 5.91 6.41
CA TYR A 61 -6.60 4.62 6.54
C TYR A 61 -5.19 4.77 7.10
N ALA A 62 -4.45 5.77 6.64
CA ALA A 62 -3.09 6.00 7.11
C ALA A 62 -3.08 6.37 8.59
N LYS A 63 -4.06 7.15 9.03
CA LYS A 63 -4.18 7.55 10.43
C LYS A 63 -4.46 6.35 11.33
N GLU A 64 -5.28 5.41 10.85
CA GLU A 64 -5.64 4.23 11.62
C GLU A 64 -4.58 3.13 11.55
N ASN A 65 -3.71 3.17 10.55
CA ASN A 65 -2.71 2.13 10.32
C ASN A 65 -1.32 2.73 10.09
N PRO A 66 -0.83 3.58 11.01
CA PRO A 66 0.41 4.33 10.76
C PRO A 66 1.65 3.45 10.68
N GLU A 67 1.59 2.25 11.27
CA GLU A 67 2.75 1.35 11.28
C GLU A 67 2.85 0.54 9.98
N VAL A 68 1.76 0.45 9.23
CA VAL A 68 1.68 -0.41 8.06
C VAL A 68 1.60 0.40 6.77
N LEU A 69 0.86 1.52 6.80
CA LEU A 69 0.53 2.27 5.59
C LEU A 69 1.26 3.61 5.54
N GLN A 70 2.07 3.77 4.50
CA GLN A 70 2.72 5.03 4.17
C GLN A 70 1.97 5.63 2.98
N LEU A 71 1.49 6.87 3.14
CA LEU A 71 0.72 7.55 2.11
C LEU A 71 1.53 8.68 1.50
N ILE A 72 1.61 8.69 0.17
CA ILE A 72 2.23 9.79 -0.57
C ILE A 72 1.15 10.44 -1.42
N LEU A 73 0.88 11.72 -1.15
CA LEU A 73 -0.08 12.50 -1.92
C LEU A 73 0.70 13.43 -2.84
N ARG A 74 0.54 13.22 -4.15
CA ARG A 74 1.21 14.09 -5.13
C ARG A 74 0.46 15.40 -5.23
N GLU A 75 1.18 16.51 -5.37
CA GLU A 75 0.56 17.83 -5.49
C GLU A 75 0.02 18.06 -6.88
N LYS A 76 0.60 17.39 -7.88
CA LYS A 76 0.14 17.44 -9.26
C LYS A 76 0.31 16.08 -9.89
N ILE A 77 -0.39 15.86 -11.00
CA ILE A 77 -0.31 14.60 -11.71
C ILE A 77 1.11 14.35 -12.21
N VAL A 78 1.67 13.20 -11.84
CA VAL A 78 3.01 12.80 -12.27
C VAL A 78 2.99 11.59 -13.21
N GLY A 79 1.85 10.92 -13.32
CA GLY A 79 1.67 9.75 -14.17
C GLY A 79 1.95 8.45 -13.43
N ASP A 80 1.38 7.36 -13.96
CA ASP A 80 1.45 6.05 -13.30
C ASP A 80 2.88 5.54 -13.16
N SER A 81 3.69 5.72 -14.20
CA SER A 81 5.07 5.21 -14.18
C SER A 81 5.89 5.87 -13.10
N TYR A 82 5.85 7.20 -13.03
CA TYR A 82 6.60 7.93 -12.00
C TYR A 82 6.07 7.56 -10.61
N ASN A 83 4.74 7.52 -10.46
CA ASN A 83 4.12 7.19 -9.20
C ASN A 83 4.58 5.81 -8.73
N PHE A 84 4.54 4.82 -9.61
CA PHE A 84 4.98 3.47 -9.30
C PHE A 84 6.46 3.40 -8.93
N PHE A 85 7.33 3.98 -9.76
CA PHE A 85 8.77 3.88 -9.52
C PHE A 85 9.20 4.62 -8.27
N ASP A 86 8.54 5.73 -7.93
CA ASP A 86 8.85 6.43 -6.68
C ASP A 86 8.46 5.59 -5.46
N LEU A 87 7.30 4.92 -5.51
CA LEU A 87 6.90 4.03 -4.43
C LEU A 87 7.81 2.82 -4.34
N LEU A 88 8.21 2.27 -5.49
CA LEU A 88 9.13 1.15 -5.53
C LEU A 88 10.46 1.52 -4.87
N ARG A 89 10.96 2.71 -5.14
CA ARG A 89 12.21 3.20 -4.55
C ARG A 89 12.12 3.31 -3.03
N ARG A 90 10.92 3.59 -2.50
CA ARG A 90 10.70 3.73 -1.06
C ARG A 90 10.41 2.40 -0.36
N SER A 91 10.17 1.35 -1.13
CA SER A 91 9.75 0.07 -0.57
C SER A 91 10.92 -0.64 0.11
N LYS A 92 10.59 -1.44 1.14
CA LYS A 92 11.59 -2.15 1.95
C LYS A 92 11.44 -3.66 1.86
N GLY A 93 10.36 -4.15 1.25
CA GLY A 93 10.07 -5.56 1.20
C GLY A 93 10.98 -6.34 0.26
N LYS A 94 11.18 -7.60 0.56
CA LYS A 94 11.91 -8.50 -0.32
C LYS A 94 11.13 -8.73 -1.60
N TYR A 95 9.82 -8.70 -1.53
CA TYR A 95 8.93 -8.92 -2.67
C TYR A 95 8.01 -7.71 -2.83
N ILE A 96 7.58 -7.48 -4.04
CA ILE A 96 6.71 -6.36 -4.40
C ILE A 96 5.39 -6.91 -4.93
N ALA A 97 4.29 -6.43 -4.39
CA ALA A 97 2.96 -6.68 -4.94
C ALA A 97 2.37 -5.33 -5.35
N VAL A 98 1.58 -5.32 -6.42
CA VAL A 98 0.98 -4.08 -6.91
C VAL A 98 -0.53 -4.26 -6.97
N LEU A 99 -1.25 -3.24 -6.51
CA LEU A 99 -2.70 -3.22 -6.55
C LEU A 99 -3.16 -1.85 -7.00
N GLU A 100 -4.02 -1.81 -8.04
CA GLU A 100 -4.65 -0.57 -8.46
C GLU A 100 -5.79 -0.23 -7.51
N GLY A 101 -6.07 1.05 -7.33
CA GLY A 101 -7.06 1.51 -6.35
C GLY A 101 -8.50 1.13 -6.68
N ASP A 102 -8.77 0.60 -7.87
CA ASP A 102 -10.08 0.11 -8.27
C ASP A 102 -10.15 -1.43 -8.30
N ASP A 103 -9.13 -2.09 -7.75
CA ASP A 103 -9.06 -3.55 -7.69
C ASP A 103 -9.07 -3.98 -6.22
N PHE A 104 -9.20 -5.28 -5.98
CA PHE A 104 -9.16 -5.79 -4.62
C PHE A 104 -8.87 -7.30 -4.64
N TRP A 105 -8.36 -7.79 -3.54
CA TRP A 105 -8.05 -9.20 -3.39
C TRP A 105 -9.23 -9.95 -2.76
N LEU A 106 -9.69 -11.00 -3.43
CA LEU A 106 -10.79 -11.82 -2.92
C LEU A 106 -10.32 -12.84 -1.89
N ASP A 107 -9.10 -13.34 -2.02
CA ASP A 107 -8.57 -14.40 -1.17
C ASP A 107 -7.83 -13.80 0.02
N SER A 108 -8.33 -14.05 1.23
CA SER A 108 -7.71 -13.54 2.44
C SER A 108 -6.33 -14.16 2.72
N HIS A 109 -5.95 -15.19 1.97
CA HIS A 109 -4.65 -15.85 2.11
C HIS A 109 -3.73 -15.59 0.92
N LYS A 110 -4.02 -14.58 0.11
CA LYS A 110 -3.25 -14.33 -1.10
C LYS A 110 -1.76 -14.11 -0.81
N LEU A 111 -1.43 -13.31 0.20
CA LEU A 111 -0.04 -13.05 0.53
C LEU A 111 0.66 -14.32 1.00
N GLN A 112 0.00 -15.09 1.85
CA GLN A 112 0.59 -16.30 2.40
C GLN A 112 0.84 -17.34 1.32
N LYS A 113 -0.05 -17.45 0.34
CA LYS A 113 0.09 -18.41 -0.75
C LYS A 113 1.13 -17.99 -1.77
N GLN A 114 1.25 -16.70 -2.03
CA GLN A 114 2.07 -16.20 -3.12
C GLN A 114 3.52 -15.98 -2.69
N PHE A 115 3.74 -15.59 -1.47
CA PHE A 115 5.06 -15.23 -0.97
C PHE A 115 5.45 -16.07 0.23
#